data_099d6b023f75fbe38feab436f43e153f
#
_entry.id   099d6b023f75fbe38feab436f43e153f
#
_cell.length_a   1.000
_cell.length_b   1.000
_cell.length_c   1.000
_cell.angle_alpha   90.00
_cell.angle_beta   90.00
_cell.angle_gamma   90.00
#
_symmetry.space_group_name_H-M   'P 1'
#
loop_
_entity.id
_entity.type
_entity.pdbx_description
1 polymer ?
#
loop_
_entity_poly.entity_id
_entity_poly.type
_entity_poly.pdbx_seq_one_letter_code
_entity_poly.pdbx_strand_id
1 'polypeptide(L)'
;LSVTAAVFSAPMWNLQMTPGLRAVAWSLTWGSRQLGLDDAFAPSTGREPYVLTSTVEENRLTSDAASFGIMQDILKAHPELGLGGPSLRWLHEALKECRMMMAARAPDLPALTFAGSEEAIVDLEAMRSRMANWPGGSFRLIQEARHEIMLEAPVYREAAFSAMLDHFERAHLNAPAAPSVAVSQER
;
A
#
# COMPACT_ATOMS: atom_id res chain seq x y z
N LEU A 1 23.09 -6.94 -3.70
CA LEU A 1 22.07 -6.14 -4.40
C LEU A 1 21.78 -4.89 -3.60
N SER A 2 22.01 -3.70 -4.17
CA SER A 2 21.67 -2.41 -3.58
C SER A 2 20.37 -1.89 -4.21
N VAL A 3 19.45 -1.40 -3.39
CA VAL A 3 18.27 -0.68 -3.88
C VAL A 3 18.68 0.77 -4.12
N THR A 4 18.44 1.28 -5.31
CA THR A 4 18.84 2.64 -5.72
C THR A 4 17.68 3.63 -5.79
N ALA A 5 16.44 3.14 -5.86
CA ALA A 5 15.22 3.93 -5.83
C ALA A 5 14.04 3.06 -5.41
N ALA A 6 12.96 3.67 -4.93
CA ALA A 6 11.73 2.98 -4.56
C ALA A 6 10.50 3.71 -5.08
N VAL A 7 9.46 2.94 -5.40
CA VAL A 7 8.13 3.45 -5.69
C VAL A 7 7.13 2.70 -4.83
N PHE A 8 6.18 3.42 -4.25
CA PHE A 8 5.11 2.88 -3.42
C PHE A 8 3.75 3.30 -3.99
N SER A 9 2.86 2.33 -4.16
CA SER A 9 1.45 2.57 -4.53
C SER A 9 0.59 2.38 -3.30
N ALA A 10 -0.06 3.44 -2.85
CA ALA A 10 -0.96 3.45 -1.70
C ALA A 10 -0.45 2.63 -0.49
N PRO A 11 0.77 2.87 0.00
CA PRO A 11 1.37 2.04 1.05
C PRO A 11 0.63 2.18 2.38
N MET A 12 0.44 1.07 3.08
CA MET A 12 -0.18 1.02 4.39
C MET A 12 0.76 1.55 5.50
N TRP A 13 1.10 2.82 5.45
CA TRP A 13 1.84 3.47 6.55
C TRP A 13 0.93 3.91 7.68
N ASN A 14 -0.35 4.04 7.42
CA ASN A 14 -1.41 4.16 8.41
C ASN A 14 -2.76 3.75 7.81
N LEU A 15 -3.70 3.31 8.66
CA LEU A 15 -5.06 3.00 8.22
C LEU A 15 -5.96 4.23 8.35
N GLN A 16 -6.90 4.37 7.40
CA GLN A 16 -7.92 5.43 7.43
C GLN A 16 -8.88 5.22 8.59
N MET A 17 -8.61 5.88 9.70
CA MET A 17 -9.40 5.80 10.93
C MET A 17 -9.45 7.14 11.65
N THR A 18 -10.60 7.50 12.18
CA THR A 18 -10.68 8.62 13.11
C THR A 18 -9.89 8.32 14.40
N PRO A 19 -9.39 9.33 15.12
CA PRO A 19 -8.65 9.11 16.38
C PRO A 19 -9.42 8.26 17.40
N GLY A 20 -10.75 8.49 17.52
CA GLY A 20 -11.60 7.70 18.42
C GLY A 20 -11.70 6.23 18.01
N LEU A 21 -11.93 5.97 16.71
CA LEU A 21 -11.99 4.60 16.19
C LEU A 21 -10.64 3.88 16.36
N ARG A 22 -9.53 4.59 16.17
CA ARG A 22 -8.19 4.06 16.38
C ARG A 22 -7.95 3.65 17.83
N ALA A 23 -8.38 4.46 18.80
CA ALA A 23 -8.29 4.12 20.22
C ALA A 23 -9.11 2.88 20.58
N VAL A 24 -10.34 2.77 20.03
CA VAL A 24 -11.18 1.58 20.17
C VAL A 24 -10.52 0.35 19.53
N ALA A 25 -9.98 0.47 18.34
CA ALA A 25 -9.29 -0.63 17.64
C ALA A 25 -8.09 -1.14 18.46
N TRP A 26 -7.27 -0.24 19.02
CA TRP A 26 -6.16 -0.62 19.90
C TRP A 26 -6.64 -1.36 21.15
N SER A 27 -7.66 -0.86 21.82
CA SER A 27 -8.20 -1.48 23.05
C SER A 27 -8.80 -2.85 22.77
N LEU A 28 -9.60 -2.96 21.69
CA LEU A 28 -10.24 -4.19 21.27
C LEU A 28 -9.21 -5.26 20.90
N THR A 29 -8.26 -4.91 20.05
CA THR A 29 -7.25 -5.87 19.56
C THR A 29 -6.29 -6.30 20.67
N TRP A 30 -5.91 -5.39 21.58
CA TRP A 30 -5.12 -5.75 22.75
C TRP A 30 -5.90 -6.67 23.70
N GLY A 31 -7.15 -6.33 24.03
CA GLY A 31 -8.00 -7.12 24.91
C GLY A 31 -8.29 -8.52 24.36
N SER A 32 -8.58 -8.63 23.05
CA SER A 32 -8.82 -9.93 22.40
C SER A 32 -7.61 -10.86 22.51
N ARG A 33 -6.39 -10.33 22.39
CA ARG A 33 -5.15 -11.12 22.57
C ARG A 33 -5.01 -11.67 23.99
N GLN A 34 -5.34 -10.86 25.01
CA GLN A 34 -5.26 -11.32 26.40
C GLN A 34 -6.24 -12.47 26.70
N LEU A 35 -7.35 -12.51 25.95
CA LEU A 35 -8.40 -13.50 26.11
C LEU A 35 -8.27 -14.69 25.14
N GLY A 36 -7.27 -14.71 24.25
CA GLY A 36 -7.11 -15.75 23.23
C GLY A 36 -8.20 -15.72 22.15
N LEU A 37 -8.82 -14.55 21.91
CA LEU A 37 -9.90 -14.33 20.95
C LEU A 37 -9.45 -13.55 19.70
N ASP A 38 -8.17 -13.39 19.50
CA ASP A 38 -7.59 -12.54 18.46
C ASP A 38 -7.62 -13.16 17.04
N ASP A 39 -8.00 -14.43 16.90
CA ASP A 39 -8.33 -15.08 15.62
C ASP A 39 -9.72 -14.72 15.09
N ALA A 40 -10.60 -14.11 15.92
CA ALA A 40 -11.89 -13.62 15.47
C ALA A 40 -11.73 -12.51 14.40
N PHE A 41 -12.70 -12.43 13.49
CA PHE A 41 -12.72 -11.36 12.50
C PHE A 41 -12.86 -9.97 13.14
N ALA A 42 -12.22 -8.98 12.54
CA ALA A 42 -12.42 -7.59 12.92
C ALA A 42 -13.90 -7.17 12.67
N PRO A 43 -14.45 -6.22 13.45
CA PRO A 43 -15.84 -5.78 13.27
C PRO A 43 -16.16 -5.40 11.82
N SER A 44 -17.33 -5.76 11.36
CA SER A 44 -17.82 -5.53 10.00
C SER A 44 -17.10 -6.31 8.90
N THR A 45 -16.31 -7.33 9.26
CA THR A 45 -15.65 -8.22 8.31
C THR A 45 -16.06 -9.69 8.56
N GLY A 46 -15.73 -10.59 7.64
CA GLY A 46 -16.14 -11.98 7.71
C GLY A 46 -15.32 -12.89 6.81
N ARG A 47 -15.81 -14.10 6.60
CA ARG A 47 -15.10 -15.13 5.81
C ARG A 47 -15.10 -14.86 4.31
N GLU A 48 -16.13 -14.16 3.82
CA GLU A 48 -16.26 -13.92 2.40
C GLU A 48 -15.29 -12.83 1.93
N PRO A 49 -14.61 -13.04 0.79
CA PRO A 49 -13.72 -12.03 0.23
C PRO A 49 -14.48 -10.75 -0.13
N TYR A 50 -13.95 -9.61 0.29
CA TYR A 50 -14.53 -8.28 0.04
C TYR A 50 -14.90 -8.06 -1.44
N VAL A 51 -14.05 -8.50 -2.36
CA VAL A 51 -14.26 -8.33 -3.81
C VAL A 51 -15.52 -9.07 -4.31
N LEU A 52 -15.88 -10.19 -3.68
CA LEU A 52 -17.07 -10.97 -4.06
C LEU A 52 -18.37 -10.43 -3.44
N THR A 53 -18.25 -9.65 -2.36
CA THR A 53 -19.41 -9.10 -1.64
C THR A 53 -19.71 -7.65 -1.97
N SER A 54 -18.82 -6.97 -2.68
CA SER A 54 -18.97 -5.56 -3.07
C SER A 54 -19.46 -5.42 -4.52
N THR A 55 -20.21 -4.37 -4.80
CA THR A 55 -20.51 -3.94 -6.16
C THR A 55 -19.39 -3.05 -6.72
N VAL A 56 -19.45 -2.78 -8.03
CA VAL A 56 -18.47 -1.88 -8.69
C VAL A 56 -18.52 -0.48 -8.08
N GLU A 57 -19.72 0.01 -7.75
CA GLU A 57 -19.96 1.35 -7.21
C GLU A 57 -19.45 1.48 -5.78
N GLU A 58 -19.66 0.45 -4.96
CA GLU A 58 -19.36 0.44 -3.52
C GLU A 58 -17.91 0.06 -3.22
N ASN A 59 -17.22 -0.61 -4.17
CA ASN A 59 -15.86 -1.05 -3.92
C ASN A 59 -14.90 0.14 -3.72
N ARG A 60 -13.88 -0.05 -2.91
CA ARG A 60 -12.87 0.96 -2.58
C ARG A 60 -11.53 0.74 -3.30
N LEU A 61 -11.44 -0.30 -4.14
CA LEU A 61 -10.18 -0.71 -4.74
C LEU A 61 -9.91 0.04 -6.04
N THR A 62 -10.89 0.06 -6.95
CA THR A 62 -10.74 0.68 -8.27
C THR A 62 -12.05 1.26 -8.78
N SER A 63 -11.97 2.32 -9.55
CA SER A 63 -13.11 2.89 -10.27
C SER A 63 -13.37 2.16 -11.61
N ASP A 64 -12.41 1.34 -12.08
CA ASP A 64 -12.53 0.61 -13.34
C ASP A 64 -13.34 -0.68 -13.18
N ALA A 65 -14.56 -0.68 -13.72
CA ALA A 65 -15.46 -1.82 -13.70
C ALA A 65 -14.86 -3.09 -14.35
N ALA A 66 -14.04 -2.93 -15.38
CA ALA A 66 -13.42 -4.06 -16.08
C ALA A 66 -12.38 -4.74 -15.18
N SER A 67 -11.49 -3.96 -14.55
CA SER A 67 -10.49 -4.47 -13.62
C SER A 67 -11.15 -5.10 -12.38
N PHE A 68 -12.21 -4.49 -11.84
CA PHE A 68 -12.94 -5.06 -10.72
C PHE A 68 -13.61 -6.39 -11.10
N GLY A 69 -14.21 -6.47 -12.29
CA GLY A 69 -14.79 -7.71 -12.84
C GLY A 69 -13.73 -8.82 -12.97
N ILE A 70 -12.54 -8.51 -13.45
CA ILE A 70 -11.43 -9.49 -13.54
C ILE A 70 -11.06 -10.02 -12.15
N MET A 71 -10.97 -9.17 -11.12
CA MET A 71 -10.70 -9.63 -9.75
C MET A 71 -11.79 -10.58 -9.25
N GLN A 72 -13.07 -10.26 -9.52
CA GLN A 72 -14.20 -11.15 -9.16
C GLN A 72 -14.14 -12.48 -9.89
N ASP A 73 -13.83 -12.48 -11.19
CA ASP A 73 -13.78 -13.70 -11.99
C ASP A 73 -12.60 -14.60 -11.59
N ILE A 74 -11.46 -14.02 -11.23
CA ILE A 74 -10.32 -14.77 -10.67
C ILE A 74 -10.74 -15.46 -9.37
N LEU A 75 -11.38 -14.75 -8.44
CA LEU A 75 -11.80 -15.34 -7.16
C LEU A 75 -12.94 -16.37 -7.31
N LYS A 76 -13.80 -16.23 -8.31
CA LYS A 76 -14.83 -17.25 -8.64
C LYS A 76 -14.19 -18.51 -9.23
N ALA A 77 -13.19 -18.35 -10.11
CA ALA A 77 -12.48 -19.46 -10.73
C ALA A 77 -11.51 -20.15 -9.76
N HIS A 78 -10.97 -19.41 -8.79
CA HIS A 78 -9.97 -19.85 -7.82
C HIS A 78 -10.38 -19.45 -6.39
N PRO A 79 -11.41 -20.09 -5.81
CA PRO A 79 -11.88 -19.78 -4.46
C PRO A 79 -10.81 -19.90 -3.38
N GLU A 80 -9.80 -20.74 -3.61
CA GLU A 80 -8.64 -20.93 -2.72
C GLU A 80 -7.78 -19.67 -2.56
N LEU A 81 -7.87 -18.71 -3.48
CA LEU A 81 -7.20 -17.42 -3.38
C LEU A 81 -7.99 -16.40 -2.54
N GLY A 82 -9.25 -16.72 -2.25
CA GLY A 82 -10.13 -15.84 -1.50
C GLY A 82 -9.73 -15.76 -0.03
N LEU A 83 -9.25 -14.59 0.41
CA LEU A 83 -9.07 -14.29 1.81
C LEU A 83 -10.31 -13.56 2.32
N GLY A 84 -10.76 -13.94 3.50
CA GLY A 84 -11.78 -13.20 4.23
C GLY A 84 -11.22 -11.87 4.77
N GLY A 85 -12.04 -11.17 5.55
CA GLY A 85 -11.62 -9.96 6.21
C GLY A 85 -10.51 -10.19 7.24
N PRO A 86 -9.86 -9.14 7.73
CA PRO A 86 -8.77 -9.23 8.69
C PRO A 86 -9.26 -9.78 10.04
N SER A 87 -8.40 -10.55 10.71
CA SER A 87 -8.60 -10.91 12.10
C SER A 87 -8.20 -9.76 13.04
N LEU A 88 -8.64 -9.84 14.31
CA LEU A 88 -8.21 -8.90 15.34
C LEU A 88 -6.68 -8.95 15.57
N ARG A 89 -6.07 -10.12 15.41
CA ARG A 89 -4.61 -10.28 15.44
C ARG A 89 -3.94 -9.51 14.31
N TRP A 90 -4.43 -9.69 13.09
CA TRP A 90 -3.91 -8.97 11.93
C TRP A 90 -4.04 -7.45 12.12
N LEU A 91 -5.21 -6.98 12.56
CA LEU A 91 -5.45 -5.56 12.81
C LEU A 91 -4.50 -5.00 13.88
N HIS A 92 -4.25 -5.77 14.95
CA HIS A 92 -3.29 -5.38 16.00
C HIS A 92 -1.89 -5.19 15.45
N GLU A 93 -1.39 -6.18 14.70
CA GLU A 93 -0.05 -6.11 14.11
C GLU A 93 0.04 -5.01 13.03
N ALA A 94 -1.01 -4.82 12.22
CA ALA A 94 -1.05 -3.73 11.25
C ALA A 94 -0.96 -2.35 11.91
N LEU A 95 -1.72 -2.10 12.98
CA LEU A 95 -1.64 -0.85 13.74
C LEU A 95 -0.26 -0.63 14.36
N LYS A 96 0.36 -1.68 14.88
CA LYS A 96 1.69 -1.67 15.46
C LYS A 96 2.76 -1.36 14.40
N GLU A 97 2.71 -2.07 13.26
CA GLU A 97 3.64 -1.85 12.14
C GLU A 97 3.51 -0.43 11.58
N CYS A 98 2.29 0.07 11.35
CA CYS A 98 2.05 1.45 10.92
C CYS A 98 2.73 2.45 11.88
N ARG A 99 2.56 2.26 13.19
CA ARG A 99 3.20 3.11 14.20
C ARG A 99 4.74 3.04 14.13
N MET A 100 5.29 1.84 13.99
CA MET A 100 6.73 1.64 13.89
C MET A 100 7.30 2.24 12.60
N MET A 101 6.64 2.03 11.46
CA MET A 101 7.04 2.57 10.17
C MET A 101 7.02 4.10 10.16
N MET A 102 6.00 4.73 10.75
CA MET A 102 5.92 6.18 10.83
C MET A 102 7.00 6.78 11.76
N ALA A 103 7.43 6.07 12.78
CA ALA A 103 8.49 6.50 13.70
C ALA A 103 9.92 6.20 13.17
N ALA A 104 10.06 5.25 12.28
CA ALA A 104 11.36 4.85 11.75
C ALA A 104 11.97 5.94 10.86
N ARG A 105 13.30 6.10 10.93
CA ARG A 105 14.02 6.95 9.98
C ARG A 105 13.84 6.41 8.56
N ALA A 106 13.52 7.31 7.63
CA ALA A 106 13.48 6.95 6.22
C ALA A 106 14.87 6.62 5.68
N PRO A 107 14.99 5.62 4.78
CA PRO A 107 16.26 5.36 4.10
C PRO A 107 16.69 6.55 3.25
N ASP A 108 18.01 6.69 3.06
CA ASP A 108 18.57 7.71 2.18
C ASP A 108 18.62 7.18 0.74
N LEU A 109 17.47 7.15 0.10
CA LEU A 109 17.33 6.79 -1.32
C LEU A 109 16.11 7.51 -1.93
N PRO A 110 16.14 7.87 -3.21
CA PRO A 110 15.00 8.47 -3.89
C PRO A 110 13.78 7.58 -3.78
N ALA A 111 12.64 8.17 -3.40
CA ALA A 111 11.38 7.45 -3.27
C ALA A 111 10.21 8.27 -3.84
N LEU A 112 9.33 7.60 -4.58
CA LEU A 112 8.07 8.14 -5.06
C LEU A 112 6.93 7.38 -4.42
N THR A 113 5.97 8.08 -3.84
CA THR A 113 4.69 7.50 -3.41
C THR A 113 3.56 8.14 -4.18
N PHE A 114 2.61 7.35 -4.64
CA PHE A 114 1.35 7.84 -5.16
C PHE A 114 0.16 7.15 -4.50
N ALA A 115 -0.96 7.87 -4.48
CA ALA A 115 -2.25 7.38 -4.00
C ALA A 115 -3.37 8.03 -4.81
N GLY A 116 -4.54 7.43 -4.79
CA GLY A 116 -5.74 8.01 -5.38
C GLY A 116 -6.30 9.15 -4.53
N SER A 117 -7.00 10.10 -5.14
CA SER A 117 -7.71 11.13 -4.37
C SER A 117 -8.96 10.59 -3.66
N GLU A 118 -9.49 9.45 -4.14
CA GLU A 118 -10.62 8.74 -3.54
C GLU A 118 -10.18 7.57 -2.63
N GLU A 119 -8.95 7.62 -2.14
CA GLU A 119 -8.41 6.65 -1.20
C GLU A 119 -9.26 6.60 0.09
N ALA A 120 -9.70 5.40 0.47
CA ALA A 120 -10.57 5.17 1.62
C ALA A 120 -10.12 4.02 2.54
N ILE A 121 -8.94 3.45 2.30
CA ILE A 121 -8.39 2.29 3.02
C ILE A 121 -7.21 2.71 3.89
N VAL A 122 -6.26 3.45 3.30
CA VAL A 122 -5.06 3.92 3.98
C VAL A 122 -5.06 5.45 4.12
N ASP A 123 -4.28 5.94 5.05
CA ASP A 123 -4.29 7.35 5.46
C ASP A 123 -3.41 8.20 4.53
N LEU A 124 -4.03 9.03 3.71
CA LEU A 124 -3.36 9.95 2.78
C LEU A 124 -2.43 10.94 3.50
N GLU A 125 -2.84 11.44 4.65
CA GLU A 125 -2.04 12.43 5.40
C GLU A 125 -0.78 11.79 5.99
N ALA A 126 -0.88 10.54 6.45
CA ALA A 126 0.28 9.77 6.86
C ALA A 126 1.28 9.58 5.71
N MET A 127 0.80 9.28 4.50
CA MET A 127 1.67 9.15 3.33
C MET A 127 2.34 10.49 2.97
N ARG A 128 1.60 11.60 2.97
CA ARG A 128 2.16 12.95 2.74
C ARG A 128 3.23 13.30 3.76
N SER A 129 2.91 13.13 5.03
CA SER A 129 3.82 13.39 6.15
C SER A 129 5.08 12.52 6.08
N ARG A 130 4.93 11.24 5.75
CA ARG A 130 6.06 10.32 5.59
C ARG A 130 6.98 10.78 4.47
N MET A 131 6.43 11.14 3.31
CA MET A 131 7.22 11.57 2.16
C MET A 131 7.84 12.95 2.33
N ALA A 132 7.19 13.86 3.04
CA ALA A 132 7.77 15.16 3.41
C ALA A 132 9.04 15.02 4.29
N ASN A 133 9.13 13.94 5.08
CA ASN A 133 10.26 13.63 5.95
C ASN A 133 11.21 12.56 5.37
N TRP A 134 11.05 12.19 4.10
CA TRP A 134 11.91 11.22 3.44
C TRP A 134 12.96 11.92 2.57
N PRO A 135 14.26 11.70 2.77
CA PRO A 135 15.30 12.27 1.93
C PRO A 135 15.10 11.87 0.46
N GLY A 136 14.92 12.85 -0.42
CA GLY A 136 14.59 12.58 -1.84
C GLY A 136 13.20 11.98 -2.07
N GLY A 137 12.30 12.11 -1.09
CA GLY A 137 10.91 11.65 -1.18
C GLY A 137 10.03 12.58 -2.01
N SER A 138 9.09 12.00 -2.75
CA SER A 138 8.05 12.74 -3.47
C SER A 138 6.70 12.03 -3.34
N PHE A 139 5.62 12.81 -3.31
CA PHE A 139 4.26 12.30 -3.23
C PHE A 139 3.44 12.84 -4.40
N ARG A 140 2.70 11.94 -5.08
CA ARG A 140 1.75 12.29 -6.14
C ARG A 140 0.36 11.80 -5.80
N LEU A 141 -0.62 12.68 -5.97
CA LEU A 141 -2.04 12.34 -5.88
C LEU A 141 -2.58 12.15 -7.30
N ILE A 142 -3.14 10.98 -7.57
CA ILE A 142 -3.82 10.67 -8.83
C ILE A 142 -5.30 11.00 -8.62
N GLN A 143 -5.77 12.04 -9.32
CA GLN A 143 -7.16 12.49 -9.18
C GLN A 143 -8.14 11.40 -9.62
N GLU A 144 -9.27 11.28 -8.93
CA GLU A 144 -10.38 10.36 -9.22
C GLU A 144 -10.02 8.86 -9.11
N ALA A 145 -8.77 8.52 -8.78
CA ALA A 145 -8.36 7.14 -8.55
C ALA A 145 -8.66 6.71 -7.11
N ARG A 146 -8.94 5.42 -6.94
CA ARG A 146 -9.12 4.74 -5.65
C ARG A 146 -7.81 4.10 -5.18
N HIS A 147 -7.88 3.04 -4.37
CA HIS A 147 -6.72 2.43 -3.70
C HIS A 147 -5.74 1.73 -4.66
N GLU A 148 -6.26 0.92 -5.56
CA GLU A 148 -5.45 0.05 -6.45
C GLU A 148 -5.11 0.78 -7.76
N ILE A 149 -4.21 1.76 -7.70
CA ILE A 149 -3.85 2.63 -8.84
C ILE A 149 -3.45 1.83 -10.09
N MET A 150 -2.77 0.68 -9.90
CA MET A 150 -2.32 -0.17 -11.02
C MET A 150 -3.48 -0.92 -11.68
N LEU A 151 -4.64 -0.98 -11.03
CA LEU A 151 -5.86 -1.59 -11.53
C LEU A 151 -6.93 -0.56 -11.89
N GLU A 152 -6.60 0.72 -11.87
CA GLU A 152 -7.49 1.80 -12.27
C GLU A 152 -7.67 1.88 -13.79
N ALA A 153 -8.64 2.69 -14.23
CA ALA A 153 -8.85 2.99 -15.63
C ALA A 153 -7.56 3.47 -16.32
N PRO A 154 -7.36 3.17 -17.62
CA PRO A 154 -6.10 3.42 -18.32
C PRO A 154 -5.53 4.83 -18.10
N VAL A 155 -6.38 5.86 -18.11
CA VAL A 155 -5.95 7.26 -17.94
C VAL A 155 -5.22 7.50 -16.60
N TYR A 156 -5.66 6.88 -15.51
CA TYR A 156 -5.04 7.02 -14.19
C TYR A 156 -3.80 6.14 -14.05
N ARG A 157 -3.91 4.90 -14.54
CA ARG A 157 -2.82 3.92 -14.52
C ARG A 157 -1.63 4.37 -15.34
N GLU A 158 -1.86 4.91 -16.54
CA GLU A 158 -0.79 5.43 -17.42
C GLU A 158 -0.06 6.62 -16.79
N ALA A 159 -0.80 7.51 -16.12
CA ALA A 159 -0.19 8.62 -15.37
C ALA A 159 0.73 8.13 -14.25
N ALA A 160 0.34 7.05 -13.55
CA ALA A 160 1.17 6.43 -12.53
C ALA A 160 2.40 5.74 -13.12
N PHE A 161 2.25 4.96 -14.19
CA PHE A 161 3.37 4.29 -14.87
C PHE A 161 4.37 5.30 -15.45
N SER A 162 3.90 6.37 -16.08
CA SER A 162 4.78 7.44 -16.57
C SER A 162 5.60 8.05 -15.43
N ALA A 163 4.95 8.32 -14.29
CA ALA A 163 5.63 8.85 -13.12
C ALA A 163 6.67 7.89 -12.53
N MET A 164 6.38 6.58 -12.54
CA MET A 164 7.33 5.54 -12.11
C MET A 164 8.56 5.49 -13.02
N LEU A 165 8.35 5.45 -14.32
CA LEU A 165 9.44 5.42 -15.31
C LEU A 165 10.33 6.64 -15.14
N ASP A 166 9.76 7.83 -15.13
CA ASP A 166 10.49 9.08 -14.90
C ASP A 166 11.29 9.08 -13.58
N HIS A 167 10.74 8.46 -12.54
CA HIS A 167 11.40 8.37 -11.24
C HIS A 167 12.63 7.46 -11.30
N PHE A 168 12.49 6.28 -11.87
CA PHE A 168 13.57 5.32 -11.98
C PHE A 168 14.67 5.78 -12.95
N GLU A 169 14.30 6.42 -14.06
CA GLU A 169 15.27 7.00 -15.00
C GLU A 169 16.12 8.09 -14.33
N ARG A 170 15.48 9.02 -13.61
CA ARG A 170 16.20 10.06 -12.85
C ARG A 170 17.11 9.47 -11.77
N ALA A 171 16.62 8.47 -11.06
CA ALA A 171 17.43 7.81 -10.03
C ALA A 171 18.64 7.08 -10.64
N HIS A 172 18.47 6.45 -11.79
CA HIS A 172 19.56 5.78 -12.53
C HIS A 172 20.61 6.77 -13.02
N LEU A 173 20.20 7.90 -13.59
CA LEU A 173 21.11 8.94 -14.08
C LEU A 173 21.92 9.60 -12.95
N ASN A 174 21.35 9.69 -11.76
CA ASN A 174 22.00 10.28 -10.58
C ASN A 174 22.75 9.25 -9.72
N ALA A 175 22.70 7.97 -10.07
CA ALA A 175 23.42 6.94 -9.34
C ALA A 175 24.95 7.13 -9.54
N PRO A 176 25.78 7.03 -8.47
CA PRO A 176 27.22 7.05 -8.63
C PRO A 176 27.64 5.91 -9.56
N ALA A 177 28.55 6.20 -10.49
CA ALA A 177 29.07 5.20 -11.41
C ALA A 177 29.57 3.98 -10.61
N ALA A 178 29.11 2.79 -10.99
CA ALA A 178 29.59 1.56 -10.36
C ALA A 178 31.12 1.51 -10.46
N PRO A 179 31.84 1.16 -9.37
CA PRO A 179 33.29 1.02 -9.44
C PRO A 179 33.62 0.03 -10.55
N SER A 180 34.44 0.46 -11.50
CA SER A 180 34.94 -0.40 -12.56
C SER A 180 35.67 -1.58 -11.92
N VAL A 181 35.16 -2.79 -12.11
CA VAL A 181 35.87 -4.01 -11.74
C VAL A 181 37.08 -4.08 -12.67
N ALA A 182 38.24 -3.69 -12.16
CA ALA A 182 39.51 -3.90 -12.86
C ALA A 182 39.70 -5.41 -13.00
N VAL A 183 39.53 -5.90 -14.21
CA VAL A 183 39.93 -7.27 -14.56
C VAL A 183 41.42 -7.28 -14.54
N SER A 184 41.99 -7.79 -13.45
CA SER A 184 43.42 -8.12 -13.38
C SER A 184 43.68 -9.21 -14.43
N GLN A 185 44.31 -8.83 -15.53
CA GLN A 185 44.91 -9.80 -16.42
C GLN A 185 46.18 -10.32 -15.71
N GLU A 186 46.05 -11.45 -15.05
CA GLU A 186 47.21 -12.26 -14.69
C GLU A 186 47.80 -12.87 -15.96
N ARG A 187 49.07 -12.54 -16.22
CA ARG A 187 49.90 -13.20 -17.24
C ARG A 187 50.55 -14.43 -16.64
#